data_2aa7716a6141473166198fce0b46e71c
#
_entry.id   2aa7716a6141473166198fce0b46e71c
#
_cell.length_a   1.000
_cell.length_b   1.000
_cell.length_c   1.000
_cell.angle_alpha   90.00
_cell.angle_beta   90.00
_cell.angle_gamma   90.00
#
_symmetry.space_group_name_H-M   'P 1'
#
loop_
_entity.id
_entity.type
_entity.pdbx_description
1 polymer ?
#
loop_
_entity_poly.entity_id
_entity_poly.type
_entity_poly.pdbx_seq_one_letter_code
_entity_poly.pdbx_strand_id
1 'polypeptide(L)'
;TQEQVAAHLGMTPTYFSRFFKQAAGRGFVEFVNRLRISKSCELLARSELPVTEVCFESGFSNLSNFNRRFQQLKGMTPTGYRRLVTQRLTEQNLL
;
A
#
# COMPACT_ATOMS: atom_id res chain seq x y z
N THR A 1 5.86 11.54 -4.60
CA THR A 1 6.67 12.33 -3.66
C THR A 1 5.79 13.26 -2.84
N GLN A 2 6.33 13.75 -1.75
CA GLN A 2 5.64 14.74 -0.91
C GLN A 2 5.25 15.98 -1.72
N GLU A 3 6.16 16.46 -2.56
CA GLU A 3 5.91 17.63 -3.40
C GLU A 3 4.78 17.39 -4.39
N GLN A 4 4.72 16.22 -4.99
CA GLN A 4 3.66 15.87 -5.93
C GLN A 4 2.29 15.81 -5.25
N VAL A 5 2.22 15.19 -4.09
CA VAL A 5 0.96 15.08 -3.34
C VAL A 5 0.51 16.46 -2.84
N ALA A 6 1.44 17.25 -2.30
CA ALA A 6 1.13 18.61 -1.84
C ALA A 6 0.63 19.49 -2.98
N ALA A 7 1.27 19.43 -4.16
CA ALA A 7 0.85 20.19 -5.34
C ALA A 7 -0.55 19.79 -5.79
N HIS A 8 -0.86 18.50 -5.79
CA HIS A 8 -2.18 17.99 -6.13
C HIS A 8 -3.27 18.55 -5.21
N LEU A 9 -2.94 18.73 -3.93
CA LEU A 9 -3.86 19.27 -2.93
C LEU A 9 -3.84 20.80 -2.85
N GLY A 10 -3.00 21.46 -3.66
CA GLY A 10 -2.87 22.92 -3.63
C GLY A 10 -2.15 23.46 -2.41
N MET A 11 -1.27 22.67 -1.81
CA MET A 11 -0.52 23.02 -0.60
C MET A 11 0.97 23.10 -0.88
N THR A 12 1.70 23.91 -0.11
CA THR A 12 3.17 23.85 -0.13
C THR A 12 3.61 22.55 0.55
N PRO A 13 4.78 21.98 0.15
CA PRO A 13 5.27 20.75 0.78
C PRO A 13 5.42 20.87 2.30
N THR A 14 5.91 22.01 2.79
CA THR A 14 6.09 22.23 4.24
C THR A 14 4.75 22.25 4.96
N TYR A 15 3.79 23.00 4.42
CA TYR A 15 2.45 23.08 5.02
C TYR A 15 1.76 21.71 5.01
N PHE A 16 1.84 21.00 3.90
CA PHE A 16 1.26 19.65 3.77
C PHE A 16 1.85 18.71 4.82
N SER A 17 3.16 18.72 5.00
CA SER A 17 3.82 17.85 5.96
C SER A 17 3.35 18.13 7.40
N ARG A 18 3.23 19.41 7.77
CA ARG A 18 2.72 19.80 9.09
C ARG A 18 1.26 19.42 9.27
N PHE A 19 0.45 19.73 8.28
CA PHE A 19 -0.98 19.39 8.28
C PHE A 19 -1.16 17.89 8.47
N PHE A 20 -0.40 17.10 7.71
CA PHE A 20 -0.52 15.66 7.77
C PHE A 20 -0.15 15.11 9.15
N LYS A 21 0.94 15.60 9.74
CA LYS A 21 1.35 15.17 11.08
C LYS A 21 0.29 15.49 12.13
N GLN A 22 -0.30 16.67 12.06
CA GLN A 22 -1.35 17.08 12.99
C GLN A 22 -2.62 16.25 12.81
N ALA A 23 -3.04 16.05 11.56
CA ALA A 23 -4.31 15.38 11.27
C ALA A 23 -4.24 13.88 11.49
N ALA A 24 -3.12 13.22 11.13
CA ALA A 24 -2.99 11.78 11.15
C ALA A 24 -2.09 11.25 12.26
N GLY A 25 -1.35 12.11 12.95
CA GLY A 25 -0.37 11.69 13.96
C GLY A 25 0.77 10.87 13.41
N ARG A 26 1.06 10.96 12.10
CA ARG A 26 2.06 10.15 11.41
C ARG A 26 2.89 11.00 10.46
N GLY A 27 4.09 10.51 10.12
CA GLY A 27 4.92 11.13 9.12
C GLY A 27 4.45 10.83 7.70
N PHE A 28 4.89 11.67 6.76
CA PHE A 28 4.54 11.51 5.35
C PHE A 28 4.99 10.17 4.77
N VAL A 29 6.19 9.71 5.12
CA VAL A 29 6.74 8.45 4.60
C VAL A 29 5.85 7.27 5.00
N GLU A 30 5.40 7.24 6.26
CA GLU A 30 4.52 6.18 6.71
C GLU A 30 3.17 6.22 5.98
N PHE A 31 2.62 7.40 5.77
CA PHE A 31 1.37 7.55 5.03
C PHE A 31 1.50 7.02 3.61
N VAL A 32 2.57 7.40 2.90
CA VAL A 32 2.82 6.92 1.54
C VAL A 32 2.97 5.40 1.53
N ASN A 33 3.70 4.83 2.49
CA ASN A 33 3.86 3.39 2.58
C ASN A 33 2.51 2.68 2.78
N ARG A 34 1.64 3.24 3.62
CA ARG A 34 0.30 2.68 3.83
C ARG A 34 -0.55 2.74 2.57
N LEU A 35 -0.50 3.83 1.83
CA LEU A 35 -1.19 3.95 0.55
C LEU A 35 -0.67 2.92 -0.46
N ARG A 36 0.65 2.76 -0.54
CA ARG A 36 1.26 1.78 -1.44
C ARG A 36 0.87 0.35 -1.08
N ILE A 37 0.86 0.02 0.22
CA ILE A 37 0.42 -1.29 0.67
C ILE A 37 -1.06 -1.52 0.37
N SER A 38 -1.92 -0.51 0.57
CA SER A 38 -3.34 -0.60 0.21
C SER A 38 -3.52 -0.89 -1.28
N LYS A 39 -2.74 -0.23 -2.14
CA LYS A 39 -2.76 -0.48 -3.58
C LYS A 39 -2.31 -1.90 -3.90
N SER A 40 -1.26 -2.38 -3.23
CA SER A 40 -0.79 -3.75 -3.42
C SER A 40 -1.84 -4.77 -3.03
N CYS A 41 -2.57 -4.55 -1.93
CA CYS A 41 -3.65 -5.43 -1.50
C CYS A 41 -4.75 -5.51 -2.56
N GLU A 42 -5.11 -4.39 -3.15
CA GLU A 42 -6.09 -4.33 -4.23
C GLU A 42 -5.62 -5.15 -5.44
N LEU A 43 -4.37 -4.98 -5.86
CA LEU A 43 -3.81 -5.74 -6.98
C LEU A 43 -3.69 -7.22 -6.67
N LEU A 44 -3.29 -7.58 -5.45
CA LEU A 44 -3.21 -8.99 -5.04
C LEU A 44 -4.60 -9.66 -5.07
N ALA A 45 -5.64 -8.93 -4.72
CA ALA A 45 -7.00 -9.47 -4.67
C ALA A 45 -7.67 -9.50 -6.04
N ARG A 46 -7.37 -8.54 -6.93
CA ARG A 46 -8.12 -8.34 -8.17
C ARG A 46 -7.36 -8.67 -9.44
N SER A 47 -6.09 -9.04 -9.34
CA SER A 47 -5.28 -9.36 -10.51
C SER A 47 -4.49 -10.64 -10.27
N GLU A 48 -3.93 -11.17 -11.36
CA GLU A 48 -3.03 -12.32 -11.31
C GLU A 48 -1.57 -11.91 -11.50
N LEU A 49 -1.27 -10.61 -11.36
CA LEU A 49 0.09 -10.11 -11.50
C LEU A 49 1.03 -10.82 -10.52
N PRO A 50 2.23 -11.18 -10.95
CA PRO A 50 3.25 -11.70 -10.02
C PRO A 50 3.52 -10.70 -8.89
N VAL A 51 3.87 -11.20 -7.71
CA VAL A 51 4.13 -10.35 -6.54
C VAL A 51 5.18 -9.28 -6.85
N THR A 52 6.20 -9.63 -7.64
CA THR A 52 7.22 -8.66 -8.05
C THR A 52 6.62 -7.48 -8.81
N GLU A 53 5.70 -7.74 -9.72
CA GLU A 53 5.03 -6.68 -10.46
C GLU A 53 4.06 -5.88 -9.58
N VAL A 54 3.37 -6.55 -8.67
CA VAL A 54 2.51 -5.88 -7.68
C VAL A 54 3.34 -4.87 -6.89
N CYS A 55 4.54 -5.25 -6.47
CA CYS A 55 5.47 -4.38 -5.75
C CYS A 55 5.72 -3.08 -6.54
N PHE A 56 6.13 -3.19 -7.79
CA PHE A 56 6.48 -2.02 -8.60
C PHE A 56 5.24 -1.21 -9.00
N GLU A 57 4.15 -1.86 -9.37
CA GLU A 57 2.90 -1.18 -9.71
C GLU A 57 2.33 -0.41 -8.51
N SER A 58 2.60 -0.87 -7.30
CA SER A 58 2.15 -0.21 -6.08
C SER A 58 3.03 0.97 -5.68
N GLY A 59 4.15 1.20 -6.39
CA GLY A 59 5.01 2.35 -6.15
C GLY A 59 6.26 2.03 -5.34
N PHE A 60 6.52 0.79 -5.00
CA PHE A 60 7.79 0.40 -4.38
C PHE A 60 8.86 0.20 -5.44
N SER A 61 10.09 0.58 -5.11
CA SER A 61 11.25 0.40 -5.99
C SER A 61 12.11 -0.80 -5.59
N ASN A 62 11.79 -1.45 -4.48
CA ASN A 62 12.61 -2.51 -3.90
C ASN A 62 11.71 -3.59 -3.30
N LEU A 63 11.88 -4.82 -3.79
CA LEU A 63 11.05 -5.95 -3.37
C LEU A 63 11.24 -6.28 -1.88
N SER A 64 12.47 -6.23 -1.38
CA SER A 64 12.75 -6.51 0.04
C SER A 64 12.05 -5.52 0.95
N ASN A 65 12.08 -4.24 0.60
CA ASN A 65 11.39 -3.20 1.35
C ASN A 65 9.87 -3.40 1.30
N PHE A 66 9.35 -3.73 0.12
CA PHE A 66 7.93 -4.03 -0.05
C PHE A 66 7.49 -5.19 0.85
N ASN A 67 8.20 -6.31 0.80
CA ASN A 67 7.87 -7.48 1.59
C ASN A 67 7.88 -7.17 3.09
N ARG A 68 8.90 -6.43 3.54
CA ARG A 68 9.01 -6.05 4.95
C ARG A 68 7.85 -5.16 5.39
N ARG A 69 7.53 -4.13 4.61
CA ARG A 69 6.43 -3.21 4.93
C ARG A 69 5.08 -3.91 4.87
N PHE A 70 4.89 -4.77 3.88
CA PHE A 70 3.66 -5.54 3.77
C PHE A 70 3.45 -6.40 5.01
N GLN A 71 4.48 -7.13 5.42
CA GLN A 71 4.38 -8.00 6.58
C GLN A 71 4.15 -7.21 7.86
N GLN A 72 4.80 -6.06 8.02
CA GLN A 72 4.58 -5.19 9.18
C GLN A 72 3.14 -4.70 9.27
N LEU A 73 2.54 -4.32 8.15
CA LEU A 73 1.20 -3.74 8.14
C LEU A 73 0.08 -4.77 8.07
N LYS A 74 0.32 -5.93 7.47
CA LYS A 74 -0.72 -6.94 7.24
C LYS A 74 -0.52 -8.22 8.05
N GLY A 75 0.63 -8.40 8.68
CA GLY A 75 0.92 -9.58 9.49
C GLY A 75 1.15 -10.86 8.71
N MET A 76 1.32 -10.77 7.39
CA MET A 76 1.56 -11.91 6.53
C MET A 76 2.28 -11.48 5.26
N THR A 77 2.78 -12.44 4.49
CA THR A 77 3.43 -12.16 3.21
C THR A 77 2.40 -11.79 2.15
N PRO A 78 2.82 -11.08 1.08
CA PRO A 78 1.91 -10.80 -0.04
C PRO A 78 1.31 -12.06 -0.66
N THR A 79 2.08 -13.12 -0.82
CA THR A 79 1.57 -14.40 -1.34
C THR A 79 0.54 -15.01 -0.41
N GLY A 80 0.80 -14.96 0.90
CA GLY A 80 -0.13 -15.44 1.91
C GLY A 80 -1.44 -14.65 1.89
N TYR A 81 -1.33 -13.35 1.75
CA TYR A 81 -2.51 -12.48 1.66
C TYR A 81 -3.36 -12.82 0.43
N ARG A 82 -2.74 -12.95 -0.74
CA ARG A 82 -3.45 -13.33 -1.97
C ARG A 82 -4.19 -14.66 -1.81
N ARG A 83 -3.50 -15.64 -1.24
CA ARG A 83 -4.10 -16.96 -1.00
C ARG A 83 -5.33 -16.88 -0.09
N LEU A 84 -5.21 -16.11 0.99
CA LEU A 84 -6.31 -15.93 1.93
C LEU A 84 -7.52 -15.27 1.29
N VAL A 85 -7.31 -14.20 0.53
CA VAL A 85 -8.39 -13.47 -0.14
C VAL A 85 -9.05 -14.34 -1.20
N THR A 86 -8.26 -15.05 -2.00
CA THR A 86 -8.76 -15.96 -3.02
C THR A 86 -9.62 -17.07 -2.40
N GLN A 87 -9.16 -17.63 -1.30
CA GLN A 87 -9.91 -18.66 -0.57
C GLN A 87 -11.25 -18.13 -0.06
N ARG A 88 -11.27 -16.93 0.52
CA ARG A 88 -12.52 -16.32 1.02
C ARG A 88 -13.49 -16.04 -0.11
N LEU A 89 -13.03 -15.55 -1.25
CA LEU A 89 -13.87 -15.28 -2.41
C LEU A 89 -14.47 -16.59 -2.96
N THR A 90 -13.68 -17.65 -3.00
CA THR A 90 -14.16 -18.97 -3.44
C THR A 90 -15.23 -19.50 -2.50
N GLU A 91 -15.04 -19.39 -1.20
CA GLU A 91 -16.03 -19.80 -0.20
C GLU A 91 -17.34 -19.04 -0.35
N GLN A 92 -17.28 -17.73 -0.57
CA GLN A 92 -18.47 -16.91 -0.80
C GLN A 92 -19.21 -17.30 -2.08
N ASN A 93 -18.49 -17.67 -3.13
CA ASN A 93 -19.08 -18.06 -4.40
C ASN A 93 -19.74 -19.43 -4.35
N LEU A 94 -19.36 -20.27 -3.39
CA LEU A 94 -19.96 -21.57 -3.19
C LEU A 94 -21.26 -21.52 -2.41
N LEU A 95 -21.51 -20.40 -1.77
CA LEU A 95 -22.74 -20.20 -1.00
C LEU A 95 -23.81 -19.53 -1.85
#